data_9d8cc8a0c89073e0f10ae39deb8d8624
#
_entry.id   9d8cc8a0c89073e0f10ae39deb8d8624
#
_cell.length_a   1.000
_cell.length_b   1.000
_cell.length_c   1.000
_cell.angle_alpha   90.00
_cell.angle_beta   90.00
_cell.angle_gamma   90.00
#
_symmetry.space_group_name_H-M   'P 1'
#
loop_
_entity.id
_entity.type
_entity.pdbx_description
1 polymer ?
#
loop_
_entity_poly.entity_id
_entity_poly.type
_entity_poly.pdbx_seq_one_letter_code
_entity_poly.pdbx_strand_id
1 'polypeptide(L)'
;MSDQRTALVLGGGGITGIAWEIGVLAGLADAGVDLSGADLVVGTSAGSVVGAQLTGGAALEELYGRQLEPPGQERVARMTRAALARYGLAMLRSRGRDEEFRRRVGALALAAERAGATPSEQERLHVIGSRLVSTEWPDRPLVITAVDAATGEFRPFDRGSGVPLLLAVAASCAVPGVYPPVTIDGRRYIDGGMRSAANADLAQGCERLVVLAPIPRGVGPLSSVDAQVSGMVSRVAVVAPDAASRAAIGRNVLDPAARAPSARAGRAQAAAVAERVAEAWTG
;
A
#
# COMPACT_ATOMS: atom_id res chain seq x y z
N MET A 1 20.45 26.83 -4.09
CA MET A 1 19.05 26.52 -3.82
C MET A 1 19.07 25.10 -3.31
N SER A 2 18.72 24.85 -2.05
CA SER A 2 18.60 23.48 -1.56
C SER A 2 17.53 22.78 -2.38
N ASP A 3 17.90 21.65 -2.98
CA ASP A 3 16.99 20.81 -3.76
C ASP A 3 15.98 20.24 -2.75
N GLN A 4 14.80 20.87 -2.68
CA GLN A 4 13.75 20.50 -1.69
C GLN A 4 13.19 19.14 -2.10
N ARG A 5 13.60 18.07 -1.42
CA ARG A 5 13.19 16.70 -1.74
C ARG A 5 11.71 16.49 -1.47
N THR A 6 11.04 15.94 -2.45
CA THR A 6 9.62 15.58 -2.41
C THR A 6 9.44 14.09 -2.17
N ALA A 7 8.39 13.70 -1.43
CA ALA A 7 8.02 12.30 -1.27
C ALA A 7 6.53 12.06 -1.49
N LEU A 8 6.22 10.96 -2.17
CA LEU A 8 4.88 10.43 -2.32
C LEU A 8 4.78 9.12 -1.56
N VAL A 9 3.93 9.09 -0.55
CA VAL A 9 3.66 7.88 0.24
C VAL A 9 2.31 7.31 -0.15
N LEU A 10 2.31 6.04 -0.55
CA LEU A 10 1.16 5.29 -1.03
C LEU A 10 0.84 4.17 -0.04
N GLY A 11 -0.33 4.24 0.57
CA GLY A 11 -0.74 3.37 1.66
C GLY A 11 -1.32 2.03 1.24
N GLY A 12 -1.57 1.18 2.23
CA GLY A 12 -2.29 -0.07 2.04
C GLY A 12 -3.79 0.16 1.86
N GLY A 13 -4.43 -0.69 1.06
CA GLY A 13 -5.87 -0.54 0.78
C GLY A 13 -6.47 -1.65 -0.10
N GLY A 14 -5.70 -2.72 -0.35
CA GLY A 14 -6.15 -3.82 -1.21
C GLY A 14 -6.42 -3.39 -2.66
N ILE A 15 -7.25 -4.13 -3.37
CA ILE A 15 -7.58 -3.86 -4.77
C ILE A 15 -8.28 -2.50 -4.93
N THR A 16 -9.18 -2.16 -4.02
CA THR A 16 -9.89 -0.87 -4.04
C THR A 16 -8.97 0.29 -3.68
N GLY A 17 -7.95 0.04 -2.85
CA GLY A 17 -6.91 1.02 -2.54
C GLY A 17 -6.07 1.37 -3.76
N ILE A 18 -5.60 0.36 -4.52
CA ILE A 18 -4.92 0.57 -5.81
C ILE A 18 -5.77 1.49 -6.71
N ALA A 19 -7.04 1.14 -6.89
CA ALA A 19 -7.93 1.86 -7.77
C ALA A 19 -8.19 3.30 -7.30
N TRP A 20 -8.41 3.49 -6.00
CA TRP A 20 -8.64 4.81 -5.42
C TRP A 20 -7.40 5.70 -5.50
N GLU A 21 -6.21 5.18 -5.18
CA GLU A 21 -4.94 5.92 -5.28
C GLU A 21 -4.66 6.38 -6.71
N ILE A 22 -4.82 5.47 -7.70
CA ILE A 22 -4.67 5.82 -9.12
C ILE A 22 -5.72 6.87 -9.53
N GLY A 23 -6.97 6.74 -9.06
CA GLY A 23 -8.01 7.73 -9.31
C GLY A 23 -7.64 9.11 -8.76
N VAL A 24 -7.16 9.18 -7.50
CA VAL A 24 -6.72 10.44 -6.89
C VAL A 24 -5.55 11.05 -7.66
N LEU A 25 -4.54 10.24 -8.01
CA LEU A 25 -3.38 10.72 -8.77
C LEU A 25 -3.79 11.29 -10.13
N ALA A 26 -4.67 10.58 -10.88
CA ALA A 26 -5.16 11.05 -12.16
C ALA A 26 -5.98 12.36 -12.02
N GLY A 27 -6.86 12.43 -11.01
CA GLY A 27 -7.66 13.65 -10.80
C GLY A 27 -6.83 14.84 -10.28
N LEU A 28 -5.75 14.61 -9.53
CA LEU A 28 -4.80 15.67 -9.17
C LEU A 28 -4.04 16.17 -10.39
N ALA A 29 -3.62 15.28 -11.29
CA ALA A 29 -2.98 15.66 -12.54
C ALA A 29 -3.94 16.46 -13.44
N ASP A 30 -5.24 16.11 -13.52
CA ASP A 30 -6.29 16.91 -14.20
C ASP A 30 -6.38 18.33 -13.63
N ALA A 31 -6.16 18.48 -12.31
CA ALA A 31 -6.17 19.77 -11.62
C ALA A 31 -4.81 20.51 -11.70
N GLY A 32 -3.84 20.00 -12.47
CA GLY A 32 -2.51 20.59 -12.62
C GLY A 32 -1.51 20.23 -11.51
N VAL A 33 -1.82 19.27 -10.66
CA VAL A 33 -0.95 18.80 -9.56
C VAL A 33 -0.41 17.42 -9.90
N ASP A 34 0.75 17.37 -10.56
CA ASP A 34 1.41 16.10 -10.91
C ASP A 34 2.35 15.65 -9.80
N LEU A 35 2.01 14.55 -9.15
CA LEU A 35 2.83 13.90 -8.12
C LEU A 35 3.75 12.81 -8.68
N SER A 36 3.65 12.53 -9.97
CA SER A 36 4.44 11.45 -10.60
C SER A 36 5.94 11.74 -10.56
N GLY A 37 6.35 12.99 -10.42
CA GLY A 37 7.73 13.47 -10.32
C GLY A 37 8.39 13.34 -8.94
N ALA A 38 7.79 12.70 -7.94
CA ALA A 38 8.35 12.56 -6.59
C ALA A 38 9.80 12.04 -6.58
N ASP A 39 10.67 12.64 -5.75
CA ASP A 39 12.07 12.19 -5.57
C ASP A 39 12.17 10.88 -4.82
N LEU A 40 11.16 10.58 -3.99
CA LEU A 40 11.02 9.32 -3.27
C LEU A 40 9.57 8.84 -3.32
N VAL A 41 9.37 7.59 -3.67
CA VAL A 41 8.06 6.92 -3.53
C VAL A 41 8.17 5.83 -2.46
N VAL A 42 7.25 5.84 -1.49
CA VAL A 42 7.13 4.78 -0.48
C VAL A 42 5.81 4.06 -0.71
N GLY A 43 5.87 2.75 -0.93
CA GLY A 43 4.68 1.94 -1.20
C GLY A 43 4.46 0.85 -0.16
N THR A 44 3.22 0.75 0.35
CA THR A 44 2.80 -0.32 1.26
C THR A 44 1.60 -1.05 0.65
N SER A 45 1.67 -2.38 0.51
CA SER A 45 0.56 -3.20 -0.01
C SER A 45 0.02 -2.66 -1.35
N ALA A 46 -1.22 -2.14 -1.39
CA ALA A 46 -1.78 -1.47 -2.57
C ALA A 46 -0.82 -0.44 -3.15
N GLY A 47 -0.30 0.43 -2.30
CA GLY A 47 0.64 1.48 -2.69
C GLY A 47 1.97 0.97 -3.23
N SER A 48 2.39 -0.26 -2.91
CA SER A 48 3.58 -0.87 -3.52
C SER A 48 3.38 -1.18 -5.00
N VAL A 49 2.16 -1.60 -5.37
CA VAL A 49 1.77 -1.82 -6.77
C VAL A 49 1.71 -0.49 -7.53
N VAL A 50 1.00 0.51 -6.97
CA VAL A 50 0.88 1.83 -7.58
C VAL A 50 2.23 2.52 -7.71
N GLY A 51 3.06 2.45 -6.65
CA GLY A 51 4.42 3.01 -6.66
C GLY A 51 5.30 2.38 -7.74
N ALA A 52 5.27 1.04 -7.88
CA ALA A 52 6.03 0.34 -8.91
C ALA A 52 5.55 0.70 -10.34
N GLN A 53 4.23 0.83 -10.54
CA GLN A 53 3.67 1.26 -11.83
C GLN A 53 4.06 2.70 -12.17
N LEU A 54 3.93 3.63 -11.22
CA LEU A 54 4.20 5.04 -11.40
C LEU A 54 5.69 5.32 -11.65
N THR A 55 6.56 4.74 -10.83
CA THR A 55 8.02 4.91 -10.99
C THR A 55 8.57 4.14 -12.17
N GLY A 56 7.88 3.09 -12.62
CA GLY A 56 8.16 2.34 -13.85
C GLY A 56 7.74 3.04 -15.14
N GLY A 57 7.21 4.27 -15.06
CA GLY A 57 6.90 5.12 -16.21
C GLY A 57 5.55 4.88 -16.88
N ALA A 58 4.62 4.17 -16.21
CA ALA A 58 3.27 4.02 -16.75
C ALA A 58 2.52 5.36 -16.73
N ALA A 59 1.81 5.67 -17.80
CA ALA A 59 0.98 6.86 -17.87
C ALA A 59 -0.23 6.73 -16.92
N LEU A 60 -0.52 7.79 -16.15
CA LEU A 60 -1.63 7.79 -15.18
C LEU A 60 -2.97 7.48 -15.83
N GLU A 61 -3.25 8.01 -17.02
CA GLU A 61 -4.50 7.72 -17.75
C GLU A 61 -4.59 6.24 -18.17
N GLU A 62 -3.49 5.62 -18.55
CA GLU A 62 -3.46 4.19 -18.85
C GLU A 62 -3.74 3.37 -17.59
N LEU A 63 -3.09 3.71 -16.48
CA LEU A 63 -3.32 3.05 -15.18
C LEU A 63 -4.77 3.22 -14.73
N TYR A 64 -5.34 4.42 -14.90
CA TYR A 64 -6.73 4.70 -14.58
C TYR A 64 -7.68 3.89 -15.47
N GLY A 65 -7.44 3.86 -16.77
CA GLY A 65 -8.22 3.07 -17.74
C GLY A 65 -8.28 1.59 -17.35
N ARG A 66 -7.15 1.01 -16.95
CA ARG A 66 -7.07 -0.38 -16.46
C ARG A 66 -7.93 -0.64 -15.21
N GLN A 67 -8.14 0.40 -14.35
CA GLN A 67 -9.02 0.23 -13.18
C GLN A 67 -10.51 0.20 -13.56
N LEU A 68 -10.88 0.73 -14.72
CA LEU A 68 -12.24 0.76 -15.20
C LEU A 68 -12.65 -0.51 -15.96
N GLU A 69 -11.69 -1.33 -16.35
CA GLU A 69 -11.95 -2.60 -17.02
C GLU A 69 -12.72 -3.57 -16.12
N PRO A 70 -13.53 -4.47 -16.71
CA PRO A 70 -14.18 -5.53 -15.94
C PRO A 70 -13.15 -6.34 -15.12
N PRO A 71 -13.54 -6.87 -13.95
CA PRO A 71 -12.60 -7.55 -13.03
C PRO A 71 -12.01 -8.85 -13.58
N GLY A 72 -12.42 -9.31 -14.75
CA GLY A 72 -11.92 -10.53 -15.37
C GLY A 72 -12.19 -11.76 -14.50
N GLN A 73 -11.20 -12.65 -14.39
CA GLN A 73 -11.27 -13.86 -13.57
C GLN A 73 -10.72 -13.67 -12.14
N GLU A 74 -10.49 -12.43 -11.69
CA GLU A 74 -10.00 -12.18 -10.33
C GLU A 74 -11.01 -12.70 -9.29
N ARG A 75 -10.55 -13.62 -8.44
CA ARG A 75 -11.37 -14.17 -7.36
C ARG A 75 -11.54 -13.17 -6.23
N VAL A 76 -12.77 -13.03 -5.74
CA VAL A 76 -13.03 -12.22 -4.54
C VAL A 76 -12.37 -12.87 -3.34
N ALA A 77 -11.33 -12.23 -2.81
CA ALA A 77 -10.71 -12.62 -1.56
C ALA A 77 -11.41 -11.92 -0.40
N ARG A 78 -11.53 -12.61 0.73
CA ARG A 78 -12.14 -12.06 1.95
C ARG A 78 -11.41 -12.58 3.18
N MET A 79 -11.23 -11.72 4.14
CA MET A 79 -10.78 -12.13 5.46
C MET A 79 -11.94 -12.87 6.17
N THR A 80 -11.69 -14.12 6.56
CA THR A 80 -12.72 -14.93 7.24
C THR A 80 -12.99 -14.40 8.66
N ARG A 81 -14.17 -14.67 9.21
CA ARG A 81 -14.48 -14.33 10.62
C ARG A 81 -13.48 -14.96 11.60
N ALA A 82 -13.03 -16.19 11.31
CA ALA A 82 -12.01 -16.86 12.12
C ALA A 82 -10.66 -16.15 12.06
N ALA A 83 -10.24 -15.66 10.87
CA ALA A 83 -9.03 -14.85 10.73
C ALA A 83 -9.15 -13.54 11.51
N LEU A 84 -10.27 -12.82 11.39
CA LEU A 84 -10.51 -11.58 12.15
C LEU A 84 -10.46 -11.82 13.67
N ALA A 85 -11.07 -12.91 14.17
CA ALA A 85 -11.02 -13.25 15.59
C ALA A 85 -9.58 -13.55 16.05
N ARG A 86 -8.78 -14.25 15.22
CA ARG A 86 -7.36 -14.51 15.51
C ARG A 86 -6.51 -13.24 15.51
N TYR A 87 -6.80 -12.28 14.62
CA TYR A 87 -6.17 -10.96 14.64
C TYR A 87 -6.49 -10.19 15.93
N GLY A 88 -7.78 -10.16 16.34
CA GLY A 88 -8.19 -9.55 17.59
C GLY A 88 -7.48 -10.18 18.81
N LEU A 89 -7.35 -11.50 18.81
CA LEU A 89 -6.63 -12.21 19.87
C LEU A 89 -5.13 -11.92 19.84
N ALA A 90 -4.51 -11.85 18.66
CA ALA A 90 -3.11 -11.48 18.51
C ALA A 90 -2.87 -10.07 19.07
N MET A 91 -3.73 -9.11 18.72
CA MET A 91 -3.70 -7.74 19.22
C MET A 91 -3.79 -7.69 20.75
N LEU A 92 -4.79 -8.35 21.32
CA LEU A 92 -5.02 -8.38 22.76
C LEU A 92 -3.81 -8.99 23.50
N ARG A 93 -3.25 -10.09 22.99
CA ARG A 93 -2.10 -10.78 23.58
C ARG A 93 -0.79 -10.03 23.43
N SER A 94 -0.69 -9.13 22.49
CA SER A 94 0.51 -8.29 22.28
C SER A 94 0.63 -7.16 23.29
N ARG A 95 -0.44 -6.83 24.00
CA ARG A 95 -0.44 -5.79 25.07
C ARG A 95 0.18 -4.47 24.63
N GLY A 96 -0.11 -4.01 23.40
CA GLY A 96 0.42 -2.78 22.83
C GLY A 96 1.87 -2.86 22.33
N ARG A 97 2.49 -4.04 22.32
CA ARG A 97 3.85 -4.23 21.78
C ARG A 97 3.75 -4.56 20.28
N ASP A 98 4.16 -3.63 19.43
CA ASP A 98 4.00 -3.70 17.98
C ASP A 98 4.72 -4.87 17.34
N GLU A 99 5.97 -5.12 17.72
CA GLU A 99 6.76 -6.23 17.19
C GLU A 99 6.15 -7.59 17.56
N GLU A 100 5.69 -7.75 18.80
CA GLU A 100 5.01 -8.95 19.25
C GLU A 100 3.68 -9.17 18.49
N PHE A 101 2.95 -8.09 18.19
CA PHE A 101 1.76 -8.17 17.32
C PHE A 101 2.15 -8.70 15.95
N ARG A 102 3.16 -8.10 15.29
CA ARG A 102 3.61 -8.51 13.96
C ARG A 102 4.07 -9.97 13.95
N ARG A 103 4.84 -10.39 14.95
CA ARG A 103 5.28 -11.78 15.09
C ARG A 103 4.10 -12.75 15.21
N ARG A 104 3.06 -12.42 16.02
CA ARG A 104 1.87 -13.24 16.17
C ARG A 104 1.07 -13.35 14.88
N VAL A 105 0.91 -12.24 14.17
CA VAL A 105 0.20 -12.21 12.88
C VAL A 105 1.00 -12.97 11.81
N GLY A 106 2.32 -12.86 11.81
CA GLY A 106 3.20 -13.66 10.97
C GLY A 106 3.01 -15.16 11.20
N ALA A 107 2.97 -15.60 12.48
CA ALA A 107 2.69 -16.99 12.82
C ALA A 107 1.31 -17.47 12.32
N LEU A 108 0.29 -16.60 12.34
CA LEU A 108 -1.03 -16.90 11.75
C LEU A 108 -0.95 -17.06 10.22
N ALA A 109 -0.17 -16.23 9.52
CA ALA A 109 0.02 -16.33 8.09
C ALA A 109 0.67 -17.67 7.70
N LEU A 110 1.77 -18.04 8.38
CA LEU A 110 2.47 -19.31 8.19
C LEU A 110 1.57 -20.52 8.50
N ALA A 111 0.72 -20.42 9.53
CA ALA A 111 -0.24 -21.47 9.86
C ALA A 111 -1.34 -21.62 8.81
N ALA A 112 -1.86 -20.51 8.28
CA ALA A 112 -2.88 -20.51 7.23
C ALA A 112 -2.36 -21.15 5.94
N GLU A 113 -1.14 -20.85 5.55
CA GLU A 113 -0.49 -21.46 4.39
C GLU A 113 -0.30 -22.96 4.57
N ARG A 114 0.28 -23.41 5.71
CA ARG A 114 0.43 -24.85 6.00
C ARG A 114 -0.89 -25.62 6.01
N ALA A 115 -1.97 -24.95 6.36
CA ALA A 115 -3.32 -25.52 6.34
C ALA A 115 -3.97 -25.49 4.94
N GLY A 116 -3.29 -25.01 3.88
CA GLY A 116 -3.85 -24.87 2.54
C GLY A 116 -5.01 -23.85 2.46
N ALA A 117 -5.07 -22.88 3.39
CA ALA A 117 -6.15 -21.90 3.46
C ALA A 117 -5.87 -20.65 2.60
N THR A 118 -4.72 -20.59 1.93
CA THR A 118 -4.32 -19.53 1.01
C THR A 118 -4.05 -20.12 -0.37
N PRO A 119 -4.05 -19.31 -1.46
CA PRO A 119 -3.47 -19.72 -2.73
C PRO A 119 -2.01 -20.13 -2.57
N SER A 120 -1.42 -20.79 -3.57
CA SER A 120 0.02 -21.02 -3.61
C SER A 120 0.79 -19.70 -3.80
N GLU A 121 2.04 -19.67 -3.34
CA GLU A 121 2.92 -18.53 -3.55
C GLU A 121 3.11 -18.24 -5.05
N GLN A 122 3.27 -19.29 -5.86
CA GLN A 122 3.44 -19.17 -7.32
C GLN A 122 2.22 -18.51 -7.99
N GLU A 123 0.99 -18.95 -7.65
CA GLU A 123 -0.24 -18.33 -8.15
C GLU A 123 -0.29 -16.84 -7.77
N ARG A 124 0.12 -16.52 -6.54
CA ARG A 124 0.11 -15.14 -6.07
C ARG A 124 1.15 -14.28 -6.79
N LEU A 125 2.35 -14.79 -7.02
CA LEU A 125 3.38 -14.11 -7.79
C LEU A 125 2.93 -13.83 -9.22
N HIS A 126 2.23 -14.78 -9.86
CA HIS A 126 1.65 -14.55 -11.19
C HIS A 126 0.63 -13.40 -11.19
N VAL A 127 -0.28 -13.38 -10.21
CA VAL A 127 -1.28 -12.28 -10.09
C VAL A 127 -0.62 -10.92 -9.83
N ILE A 128 0.40 -10.86 -8.98
CA ILE A 128 1.12 -9.60 -8.74
C ILE A 128 1.89 -9.18 -9.98
N GLY A 129 2.59 -10.11 -10.64
CA GLY A 129 3.35 -9.84 -11.86
C GLY A 129 2.47 -9.27 -12.99
N SER A 130 1.24 -9.76 -13.15
CA SER A 130 0.30 -9.24 -14.15
C SER A 130 -0.17 -7.78 -13.89
N ARG A 131 0.02 -7.28 -12.68
CA ARG A 131 -0.31 -5.88 -12.33
C ARG A 131 0.84 -4.91 -12.55
N LEU A 132 2.07 -5.41 -12.62
CA LEU A 132 3.26 -4.60 -12.82
C LEU A 132 3.47 -4.32 -14.32
N VAL A 133 4.04 -3.16 -14.64
CA VAL A 133 4.45 -2.79 -16.00
C VAL A 133 5.86 -3.31 -16.32
N SER A 134 6.67 -3.52 -15.29
CA SER A 134 8.01 -4.10 -15.34
C SER A 134 8.29 -4.90 -14.07
N THR A 135 9.09 -5.94 -14.18
CA THR A 135 9.60 -6.72 -13.04
C THR A 135 10.96 -6.21 -12.53
N GLU A 136 11.55 -5.26 -13.24
CA GLU A 136 12.81 -4.61 -12.86
C GLU A 136 12.55 -3.40 -11.97
N TRP A 137 13.47 -3.15 -11.03
CA TRP A 137 13.43 -1.94 -10.23
C TRP A 137 13.58 -0.70 -11.11
N PRO A 138 12.74 0.32 -10.91
CA PRO A 138 12.87 1.59 -11.63
C PRO A 138 14.16 2.31 -11.23
N ASP A 139 14.63 3.23 -12.08
CA ASP A 139 15.76 4.11 -11.74
C ASP A 139 15.40 5.13 -10.65
N ARG A 140 14.14 5.45 -10.55
CA ARG A 140 13.60 6.38 -9.56
C ARG A 140 13.53 5.72 -8.18
N PRO A 141 13.85 6.44 -7.09
CA PRO A 141 13.82 5.90 -5.73
C PRO A 141 12.41 5.39 -5.35
N LEU A 142 12.32 4.08 -5.12
CA LEU A 142 11.13 3.39 -4.66
C LEU A 142 11.49 2.53 -3.46
N VAL A 143 10.73 2.70 -2.37
CA VAL A 143 10.84 1.85 -1.18
C VAL A 143 9.54 1.07 -1.00
N ILE A 144 9.64 -0.23 -0.88
CA ILE A 144 8.53 -1.16 -0.68
C ILE A 144 8.65 -1.79 0.69
N THR A 145 7.57 -1.84 1.45
CA THR A 145 7.58 -2.26 2.84
C THR A 145 7.06 -3.68 3.03
N ALA A 146 7.72 -4.46 3.89
CA ALA A 146 7.27 -5.78 4.30
C ALA A 146 7.62 -6.04 5.77
N VAL A 147 7.15 -7.16 6.30
CA VAL A 147 7.44 -7.63 7.66
C VAL A 147 7.87 -9.10 7.61
N ASP A 148 8.95 -9.45 8.28
CA ASP A 148 9.37 -10.84 8.46
C ASP A 148 8.32 -11.59 9.32
N ALA A 149 7.77 -12.67 8.77
CA ALA A 149 6.68 -13.41 9.40
C ALA A 149 7.11 -14.18 10.66
N ALA A 150 8.37 -14.53 10.79
CA ALA A 150 8.88 -15.28 11.93
C ALA A 150 9.25 -14.37 13.10
N THR A 151 9.91 -13.25 12.81
CA THR A 151 10.45 -12.33 13.83
C THR A 151 9.54 -11.15 14.12
N GLY A 152 8.72 -10.71 13.16
CA GLY A 152 7.97 -9.45 13.23
C GLY A 152 8.83 -8.23 12.88
N GLU A 153 10.07 -8.44 12.46
CA GLU A 153 10.98 -7.39 12.03
C GLU A 153 10.45 -6.66 10.80
N PHE A 154 10.53 -5.35 10.81
CA PHE A 154 10.19 -4.52 9.66
C PHE A 154 11.31 -4.56 8.62
N ARG A 155 10.95 -4.74 7.36
CA ARG A 155 11.91 -4.81 6.26
C ARG A 155 11.47 -3.93 5.09
N PRO A 156 12.07 -2.75 4.90
CA PRO A 156 11.97 -2.01 3.65
C PRO A 156 12.87 -2.65 2.59
N PHE A 157 12.38 -2.69 1.36
CA PHE A 157 13.11 -3.12 0.17
C PHE A 157 13.21 -1.96 -0.81
N ASP A 158 14.35 -1.83 -1.43
CA ASP A 158 14.64 -0.90 -2.52
C ASP A 158 15.53 -1.58 -3.57
N ARG A 159 15.93 -0.84 -4.61
CA ARG A 159 16.82 -1.32 -5.66
C ARG A 159 18.15 -1.86 -5.11
N GLY A 160 18.66 -1.28 -4.02
CA GLY A 160 19.92 -1.68 -3.37
C GLY A 160 19.80 -2.93 -2.51
N SER A 161 18.59 -3.39 -2.23
CA SER A 161 18.35 -4.55 -1.35
C SER A 161 18.72 -5.91 -1.97
N GLY A 162 19.00 -5.98 -3.30
CA GLY A 162 19.30 -7.20 -4.02
C GLY A 162 18.08 -8.13 -4.24
N VAL A 163 16.89 -7.71 -3.83
CA VAL A 163 15.65 -8.49 -3.95
C VAL A 163 14.93 -8.10 -5.26
N PRO A 164 14.44 -9.06 -6.07
CA PRO A 164 13.64 -8.75 -7.25
C PRO A 164 12.39 -7.92 -6.91
N LEU A 165 12.07 -6.91 -7.73
CA LEU A 165 10.90 -6.03 -7.52
C LEU A 165 9.60 -6.83 -7.33
N LEU A 166 9.38 -7.85 -8.16
CA LEU A 166 8.19 -8.71 -8.06
C LEU A 166 8.05 -9.34 -6.67
N LEU A 167 9.15 -9.84 -6.09
CA LEU A 167 9.11 -10.45 -4.77
C LEU A 167 8.87 -9.42 -3.67
N ALA A 168 9.46 -8.23 -3.77
CA ALA A 168 9.25 -7.14 -2.82
C ALA A 168 7.78 -6.68 -2.82
N VAL A 169 7.17 -6.45 -4.01
CA VAL A 169 5.75 -6.08 -4.15
C VAL A 169 4.83 -7.20 -3.67
N ALA A 170 5.12 -8.45 -4.02
CA ALA A 170 4.32 -9.58 -3.58
C ALA A 170 4.37 -9.75 -2.06
N ALA A 171 5.54 -9.59 -1.43
CA ALA A 171 5.71 -9.60 0.02
C ALA A 171 4.90 -8.49 0.69
N SER A 172 4.98 -7.28 0.14
CA SER A 172 4.20 -6.13 0.60
C SER A 172 2.68 -6.34 0.51
N CYS A 173 2.23 -7.18 -0.43
CA CYS A 173 0.82 -7.51 -0.65
C CYS A 173 0.38 -8.85 -0.01
N ALA A 174 1.24 -9.49 0.80
CA ALA A 174 0.96 -10.78 1.43
C ALA A 174 0.12 -10.62 2.71
N VAL A 175 -1.15 -10.26 2.56
CA VAL A 175 -2.09 -10.06 3.69
C VAL A 175 -2.25 -11.36 4.47
N PRO A 176 -1.85 -11.41 5.76
CA PRO A 176 -1.87 -12.62 6.57
C PRO A 176 -3.25 -13.28 6.65
N GLY A 177 -3.29 -14.59 6.39
CA GLY A 177 -4.54 -15.37 6.41
C GLY A 177 -5.44 -15.19 5.18
N VAL A 178 -5.03 -14.36 4.21
CA VAL A 178 -5.68 -14.19 2.90
C VAL A 178 -4.75 -14.66 1.79
N TYR A 179 -3.51 -14.23 1.84
CA TYR A 179 -2.47 -14.56 0.87
C TYR A 179 -1.28 -15.25 1.55
N PRO A 180 -0.53 -16.09 0.83
CA PRO A 180 0.63 -16.77 1.38
C PRO A 180 1.73 -15.76 1.69
N PRO A 181 2.54 -15.98 2.74
CA PRO A 181 3.81 -15.28 2.91
C PRO A 181 4.73 -15.53 1.71
N VAL A 182 5.54 -14.53 1.34
CA VAL A 182 6.47 -14.61 0.21
C VAL A 182 7.85 -15.00 0.69
N THR A 183 8.49 -15.93 -0.02
CA THR A 183 9.85 -16.41 0.28
C THR A 183 10.88 -15.52 -0.41
N ILE A 184 11.78 -14.93 0.39
CA ILE A 184 12.93 -14.15 -0.08
C ILE A 184 14.15 -14.60 0.73
N ASP A 185 15.18 -15.12 0.07
CA ASP A 185 16.43 -15.59 0.70
C ASP A 185 16.20 -16.53 1.90
N GLY A 186 15.25 -17.45 1.76
CA GLY A 186 14.90 -18.42 2.80
C GLY A 186 14.09 -17.87 3.97
N ARG A 187 13.78 -16.57 4.00
CA ARG A 187 12.88 -15.93 4.98
C ARG A 187 11.49 -15.76 4.39
N ARG A 188 10.48 -15.63 5.27
CA ARG A 188 9.09 -15.50 4.87
C ARG A 188 8.58 -14.12 5.26
N TYR A 189 8.00 -13.41 4.28
CA TYR A 189 7.55 -12.03 4.46
C TYR A 189 6.04 -11.89 4.28
N ILE A 190 5.46 -11.01 5.05
CA ILE A 190 4.06 -10.61 5.04
C ILE A 190 3.91 -9.11 4.79
N ASP A 191 2.69 -8.68 4.54
CA ASP A 191 2.30 -7.30 4.22
C ASP A 191 2.89 -6.26 5.18
N GLY A 192 3.52 -5.22 4.63
CA GLY A 192 4.10 -4.10 5.38
C GLY A 192 3.08 -3.29 6.17
N GLY A 193 1.80 -3.39 5.79
CA GLY A 193 0.67 -2.83 6.52
C GLY A 193 0.52 -3.40 7.93
N MET A 194 1.18 -4.50 8.24
CA MET A 194 1.24 -5.04 9.61
C MET A 194 2.09 -4.18 10.55
N ARG A 195 2.94 -3.31 10.04
CA ARG A 195 3.64 -2.29 10.83
C ARG A 195 2.87 -0.97 10.87
N SER A 196 2.49 -0.48 9.71
CA SER A 196 1.70 0.73 9.54
C SER A 196 1.02 0.72 8.17
N ALA A 197 -0.19 1.24 8.10
CA ALA A 197 -0.94 1.30 6.84
C ALA A 197 -0.23 2.11 5.75
N ALA A 198 0.61 3.08 6.08
CA ALA A 198 1.32 3.93 5.12
C ALA A 198 2.85 3.88 5.24
N ASN A 199 3.40 3.64 6.44
CA ASN A 199 4.84 3.71 6.72
C ASN A 199 5.45 5.07 6.29
N ALA A 200 4.73 6.16 6.55
CA ALA A 200 5.08 7.51 6.12
C ALA A 200 6.39 8.03 6.75
N ASP A 201 6.78 7.49 7.89
CA ASP A 201 8.05 7.78 8.56
C ASP A 201 9.28 7.47 7.72
N LEU A 202 9.18 6.61 6.69
CA LEU A 202 10.25 6.36 5.73
C LEU A 202 10.54 7.57 4.81
N ALA A 203 9.63 8.53 4.74
CA ALA A 203 9.83 9.79 4.04
C ALA A 203 10.46 10.88 4.93
N GLN A 204 10.91 10.53 6.14
CA GLN A 204 11.60 11.48 7.02
C GLN A 204 12.83 12.05 6.32
N GLY A 205 12.98 13.39 6.39
CA GLY A 205 14.05 14.11 5.71
C GLY A 205 13.67 14.64 4.32
N CYS A 206 12.48 14.32 3.81
CA CYS A 206 11.89 15.04 2.68
C CYS A 206 11.16 16.29 3.20
N GLU A 207 11.25 17.40 2.47
CA GLU A 207 10.69 18.68 2.89
C GLU A 207 9.20 18.81 2.53
N ARG A 208 8.77 18.08 1.51
CA ARG A 208 7.43 18.09 0.96
C ARG A 208 6.91 16.66 0.86
N LEU A 209 5.76 16.40 1.42
CA LEU A 209 5.21 15.07 1.56
C LEU A 209 3.72 15.03 1.21
N VAL A 210 3.35 14.18 0.29
CA VAL A 210 1.94 13.81 0.05
C VAL A 210 1.75 12.35 0.44
N VAL A 211 0.74 12.08 1.27
CA VAL A 211 0.39 10.73 1.70
C VAL A 211 -1.02 10.41 1.18
N LEU A 212 -1.14 9.42 0.31
CA LEU A 212 -2.43 8.82 -0.05
C LEU A 212 -2.68 7.64 0.90
N ALA A 213 -3.72 7.74 1.71
CA ALA A 213 -4.01 6.79 2.77
C ALA A 213 -5.40 6.15 2.61
N PRO A 214 -5.54 5.09 1.78
CA PRO A 214 -6.83 4.38 1.66
C PRO A 214 -7.36 3.88 3.00
N ILE A 215 -6.46 3.51 3.92
CA ILE A 215 -6.75 3.15 5.31
C ILE A 215 -5.97 4.10 6.23
N PRO A 216 -6.56 5.26 6.61
CA PRO A 216 -5.83 6.29 7.37
C PRO A 216 -5.63 5.95 8.85
N ARG A 217 -6.40 5.00 9.37
CA ARG A 217 -6.35 4.63 10.79
C ARG A 217 -5.71 3.26 10.94
N GLY A 218 -4.71 3.18 11.82
CA GLY A 218 -4.15 1.90 12.24
C GLY A 218 -5.19 1.06 13.00
N VAL A 219 -5.00 -0.25 12.98
CA VAL A 219 -5.80 -1.21 13.76
C VAL A 219 -4.93 -1.72 14.91
N GLY A 220 -5.38 -1.50 16.14
CA GLY A 220 -4.66 -1.93 17.34
C GLY A 220 -3.39 -1.11 17.61
N PRO A 221 -2.24 -1.77 17.78
CA PRO A 221 -0.98 -1.09 18.08
C PRO A 221 -0.39 -0.33 16.89
N LEU A 222 -0.99 -0.43 15.71
CA LEU A 222 -0.50 0.23 14.49
C LEU A 222 -0.69 1.76 14.60
N SER A 223 0.37 2.51 14.29
CA SER A 223 0.31 3.97 14.26
C SER A 223 -0.63 4.45 13.16
N SER A 224 -1.49 5.43 13.46
CA SER A 224 -2.24 6.15 12.43
C SER A 224 -1.28 6.96 11.54
N VAL A 225 -1.72 7.28 10.33
CA VAL A 225 -0.94 8.13 9.42
C VAL A 225 -0.67 9.50 10.06
N ASP A 226 -1.69 10.09 10.69
CA ASP A 226 -1.54 11.38 11.38
C ASP A 226 -0.47 11.33 12.48
N ALA A 227 -0.39 10.23 13.25
CA ALA A 227 0.63 10.05 14.26
C ALA A 227 2.05 9.95 13.66
N GLN A 228 2.18 9.34 12.48
CA GLN A 228 3.47 9.21 11.80
C GLN A 228 3.99 10.53 11.26
N VAL A 229 3.11 11.38 10.75
CA VAL A 229 3.51 12.66 10.14
C VAL A 229 3.56 13.81 11.14
N SER A 230 2.93 13.69 12.32
CA SER A 230 2.84 14.78 13.31
C SER A 230 4.18 15.28 13.87
N GLY A 231 5.23 14.48 13.78
CA GLY A 231 6.58 14.84 14.21
C GLY A 231 7.53 15.24 13.07
N MET A 232 7.04 15.30 11.84
CA MET A 232 7.87 15.62 10.69
C MET A 232 8.00 17.13 10.51
N VAL A 233 9.23 17.58 10.23
CA VAL A 233 9.53 18.98 9.82
C VAL A 233 9.35 19.11 8.30
N SER A 234 8.17 18.76 7.82
CA SER A 234 7.84 18.71 6.40
C SER A 234 6.51 19.41 6.15
N ARG A 235 6.33 19.95 4.94
CA ARG A 235 4.98 20.32 4.48
C ARG A 235 4.27 19.04 4.09
N VAL A 236 3.17 18.73 4.76
CA VAL A 236 2.48 17.45 4.62
C VAL A 236 1.03 17.64 4.20
N ALA A 237 0.62 16.96 3.14
CA ALA A 237 -0.78 16.75 2.80
C ALA A 237 -1.14 15.26 2.92
N VAL A 238 -2.08 14.94 3.81
CA VAL A 238 -2.65 13.60 3.93
C VAL A 238 -4.00 13.57 3.23
N VAL A 239 -4.16 12.73 2.22
CA VAL A 239 -5.41 12.48 1.52
C VAL A 239 -5.94 11.11 1.93
N ALA A 240 -7.13 11.09 2.50
CA ALA A 240 -7.85 9.87 2.87
C ALA A 240 -9.21 9.84 2.16
N PRO A 241 -9.83 8.67 1.96
CA PRO A 241 -11.13 8.55 1.31
C PRO A 241 -12.20 9.41 2.00
N ASP A 242 -12.88 10.24 1.24
CA ASP A 242 -14.07 10.98 1.69
C ASP A 242 -15.29 10.05 1.85
N ALA A 243 -16.46 10.60 2.11
CA ALA A 243 -17.67 9.81 2.30
C ALA A 243 -18.07 9.02 1.03
N ALA A 244 -17.95 9.64 -0.14
CA ALA A 244 -18.27 9.02 -1.43
C ALA A 244 -17.26 7.92 -1.77
N SER A 245 -15.97 8.19 -1.59
CA SER A 245 -14.89 7.20 -1.78
C SER A 245 -15.03 6.03 -0.83
N ARG A 246 -15.34 6.25 0.46
CA ARG A 246 -15.60 5.15 1.40
C ARG A 246 -16.80 4.30 1.00
N ALA A 247 -17.85 4.91 0.50
CA ALA A 247 -19.03 4.17 -0.01
C ALA A 247 -18.67 3.32 -1.23
N ALA A 248 -17.86 3.85 -2.17
CA ALA A 248 -17.39 3.16 -3.36
C ALA A 248 -16.44 1.99 -3.04
N ILE A 249 -15.49 2.19 -2.12
CA ILE A 249 -14.57 1.16 -1.61
C ILE A 249 -15.34 0.02 -0.93
N GLY A 250 -16.38 0.37 -0.20
CA GLY A 250 -17.21 -0.60 0.49
C GLY A 250 -16.51 -1.28 1.69
N ARG A 251 -17.07 -2.41 2.13
CA ARG A 251 -16.59 -3.13 3.33
C ARG A 251 -15.46 -4.13 3.05
N ASN A 252 -15.32 -4.58 1.79
CA ASN A 252 -14.30 -5.54 1.39
C ASN A 252 -13.33 -4.90 0.41
N VAL A 253 -12.21 -4.41 0.92
CA VAL A 253 -11.15 -3.76 0.12
C VAL A 253 -10.49 -4.70 -0.91
N LEU A 254 -10.78 -6.00 -0.86
CA LEU A 254 -10.28 -7.02 -1.78
C LEU A 254 -11.34 -7.43 -2.83
N ASP A 255 -12.44 -6.70 -2.95
CA ASP A 255 -13.50 -6.99 -3.92
C ASP A 255 -13.18 -6.37 -5.28
N PRO A 256 -12.90 -7.18 -6.33
CA PRO A 256 -12.61 -6.66 -7.66
C PRO A 256 -13.78 -5.87 -8.28
N ALA A 257 -15.03 -6.15 -7.89
CA ALA A 257 -16.20 -5.43 -8.38
C ALA A 257 -16.23 -3.97 -7.91
N ALA A 258 -15.60 -3.66 -6.79
CA ALA A 258 -15.49 -2.29 -6.27
C ALA A 258 -14.33 -1.49 -6.87
N ARG A 259 -13.50 -2.09 -7.75
CA ARG A 259 -12.32 -1.44 -8.36
C ARG A 259 -12.71 -0.20 -9.15
N ALA A 260 -13.56 -0.33 -10.17
CA ALA A 260 -13.97 0.79 -11.02
C ALA A 260 -14.72 1.90 -10.25
N PRO A 261 -15.69 1.59 -9.36
CA PRO A 261 -16.28 2.60 -8.48
C PRO A 261 -15.26 3.35 -7.64
N SER A 262 -14.27 2.66 -7.04
CA SER A 262 -13.23 3.27 -6.22
C SER A 262 -12.34 4.22 -7.02
N ALA A 263 -11.94 3.84 -8.25
CA ALA A 263 -11.15 4.70 -9.13
C ALA A 263 -11.90 5.98 -9.50
N ARG A 264 -13.17 5.87 -9.89
CA ARG A 264 -13.99 7.05 -10.21
C ARG A 264 -14.19 7.97 -9.01
N ALA A 265 -14.43 7.40 -7.83
CA ALA A 265 -14.59 8.18 -6.61
C ALA A 265 -13.29 8.89 -6.23
N GLY A 266 -12.14 8.23 -6.34
CA GLY A 266 -10.83 8.84 -6.12
C GLY A 266 -10.56 10.02 -7.07
N ARG A 267 -10.82 9.86 -8.37
CA ARG A 267 -10.66 10.94 -9.37
C ARG A 267 -11.57 12.12 -9.07
N ALA A 268 -12.82 11.87 -8.72
CA ALA A 268 -13.77 12.92 -8.36
C ALA A 268 -13.37 13.66 -7.06
N GLN A 269 -12.85 12.93 -6.06
CA GLN A 269 -12.40 13.51 -4.79
C GLN A 269 -11.21 14.45 -4.97
N ALA A 270 -10.36 14.21 -5.97
CA ALA A 270 -9.12 14.96 -6.18
C ALA A 270 -9.35 16.47 -6.30
N ALA A 271 -10.41 16.91 -6.97
CA ALA A 271 -10.75 18.31 -7.13
C ALA A 271 -10.91 19.05 -5.79
N ALA A 272 -11.47 18.38 -4.77
CA ALA A 272 -11.70 18.97 -3.44
C ALA A 272 -10.41 19.07 -2.60
N VAL A 273 -9.34 18.39 -2.98
CA VAL A 273 -8.09 18.36 -2.22
C VAL A 273 -6.91 18.96 -2.99
N ALA A 274 -7.10 19.30 -4.26
CA ALA A 274 -6.04 19.74 -5.16
C ALA A 274 -5.28 20.97 -4.64
N GLU A 275 -5.96 22.00 -4.16
CA GLU A 275 -5.34 23.21 -3.62
C GLU A 275 -4.42 22.88 -2.43
N ARG A 276 -4.92 22.15 -1.45
CA ARG A 276 -4.14 21.74 -0.28
C ARG A 276 -2.95 20.85 -0.63
N VAL A 277 -3.11 19.98 -1.63
CA VAL A 277 -2.02 19.13 -2.11
C VAL A 277 -0.99 19.98 -2.85
N ALA A 278 -1.41 20.92 -3.69
CA ALA A 278 -0.53 21.84 -4.38
C ALA A 278 0.31 22.68 -3.40
N GLU A 279 -0.31 23.24 -2.37
CA GLU A 279 0.40 23.99 -1.31
C GLU A 279 1.50 23.17 -0.65
N ALA A 280 1.23 21.90 -0.35
CA ALA A 280 2.23 21.03 0.25
C ALA A 280 3.31 20.59 -0.74
N TRP A 281 3.00 20.52 -2.05
CA TRP A 281 3.87 19.97 -3.07
C TRP A 281 4.74 21.00 -3.76
N THR A 282 4.22 22.19 -4.06
CA THR A 282 4.93 23.24 -4.85
C THR A 282 5.31 24.48 -4.03
N GLY A 283 4.65 24.71 -2.89
CA GLY A 283 4.73 25.92 -2.06
C GLY A 283 5.99 26.08 -1.17
#